data_a5d79ce5a82a009c34ff51ad221247f4
#
_entry.id   a5d79ce5a82a009c34ff51ad221247f4
#
_cell.length_a   1.000
_cell.length_b   1.000
_cell.length_c   1.000
_cell.angle_alpha   90.00
_cell.angle_beta   90.00
_cell.angle_gamma   90.00
#
_symmetry.space_group_name_H-M   'P 1'
#
loop_
_entity.id
_entity.type
_entity.pdbx_description
1 polymer ?
#
loop_
_entity_poly.entity_id
_entity_poly.type
_entity_poly.pdbx_seq_one_letter_code
_entity_poly.pdbx_strand_id
1 'polypeptide(L)'
;MAVEMRPSQALKLLQDFALALVTDGEPDLSARQLSILLTIYLQPPPHTVRGLAARLKVTKPVITRALDTMGKLELVARRRDEADRRNVVIQRTAKGALAVERLGDVLIAKARELPR
;
A
#
# COMPACT_ATOMS: atom_id res chain seq x y z
N MET A 1 -5.78 -9.64 20.16
CA MET A 1 -6.41 -10.87 19.69
C MET A 1 -5.48 -11.57 18.71
N ALA A 2 -5.17 -12.83 18.96
CA ALA A 2 -4.32 -13.59 18.06
C ALA A 2 -5.16 -14.18 16.90
N VAL A 3 -4.59 -14.16 15.71
CA VAL A 3 -5.17 -14.86 14.57
C VAL A 3 -4.51 -16.23 14.48
N GLU A 4 -5.30 -17.27 14.65
CA GLU A 4 -4.79 -18.64 14.55
C GLU A 4 -5.10 -19.19 13.17
N MET A 5 -4.06 -19.64 12.51
CA MET A 5 -4.16 -20.08 11.14
C MET A 5 -3.04 -21.07 10.84
N ARG A 6 -3.40 -22.18 10.21
CA ARG A 6 -2.39 -23.13 9.73
C ARG A 6 -1.67 -22.56 8.52
N PRO A 7 -0.41 -22.98 8.28
CA PRO A 7 0.32 -22.49 7.11
C PRO A 7 -0.41 -22.68 5.80
N SER A 8 -1.13 -23.78 5.63
CA SER A 8 -1.92 -24.03 4.40
C SER A 8 -3.05 -23.03 4.23
N GLN A 9 -3.70 -22.61 5.32
CA GLN A 9 -4.75 -21.60 5.29
C GLN A 9 -4.17 -20.22 4.96
N ALA A 10 -3.03 -19.89 5.56
CA ALA A 10 -2.33 -18.61 5.29
C ALA A 10 -1.92 -18.50 3.83
N LEU A 11 -1.37 -19.59 3.26
CA LEU A 11 -0.98 -19.63 1.85
C LEU A 11 -2.19 -19.52 0.93
N LYS A 12 -3.29 -20.18 1.26
CA LYS A 12 -4.53 -20.07 0.48
C LYS A 12 -5.06 -18.63 0.52
N LEU A 13 -5.05 -18.00 1.68
CA LEU A 13 -5.47 -16.61 1.81
C LEU A 13 -4.60 -15.69 0.96
N LEU A 14 -3.29 -15.86 1.04
CA LEU A 14 -2.35 -15.07 0.24
C LEU A 14 -2.59 -15.26 -1.26
N GLN A 15 -2.78 -16.52 -1.70
CA GLN A 15 -3.06 -16.82 -3.10
C GLN A 15 -4.35 -16.14 -3.57
N ASP A 16 -5.43 -16.29 -2.82
CA ASP A 16 -6.74 -15.73 -3.18
C ASP A 16 -6.70 -14.21 -3.22
N PHE A 17 -6.03 -13.59 -2.26
CA PHE A 17 -5.88 -12.14 -2.21
C PHE A 17 -5.03 -11.63 -3.38
N ALA A 18 -3.87 -12.25 -3.61
CA ALA A 18 -2.98 -11.85 -4.71
C ALA A 18 -3.69 -11.99 -6.06
N LEU A 19 -4.44 -13.08 -6.27
CA LEU A 19 -5.20 -13.29 -7.49
C LEU A 19 -6.28 -12.21 -7.67
N ALA A 20 -6.99 -11.85 -6.60
CA ALA A 20 -7.99 -10.79 -6.66
C ALA A 20 -7.39 -9.45 -7.05
N LEU A 21 -6.19 -9.11 -6.53
CA LEU A 21 -5.52 -7.87 -6.89
C LEU A 21 -5.21 -7.78 -8.38
N VAL A 22 -4.91 -8.91 -9.01
CA VAL A 22 -4.55 -8.96 -10.44
C VAL A 22 -5.79 -8.96 -11.33
N THR A 23 -6.87 -9.64 -10.92
CA THR A 23 -8.01 -9.90 -11.79
C THR A 23 -9.16 -8.90 -11.66
N ASP A 24 -9.22 -8.11 -10.60
CA ASP A 24 -10.39 -7.26 -10.32
C ASP A 24 -10.38 -5.91 -11.05
N GLY A 25 -9.49 -5.73 -12.02
CA GLY A 25 -9.46 -4.51 -12.83
C GLY A 25 -8.95 -3.27 -12.12
N GLU A 26 -8.58 -3.37 -10.86
CA GLU A 26 -7.95 -2.29 -10.11
C GLU A 26 -6.48 -2.17 -10.50
N PRO A 27 -5.81 -1.06 -10.17
CA PRO A 27 -4.39 -0.94 -10.48
C PRO A 27 -3.61 -2.12 -9.94
N ASP A 28 -2.84 -2.77 -10.81
CA ASP A 28 -1.99 -3.88 -10.42
C ASP A 28 -0.70 -3.32 -9.80
N LEU A 29 -0.72 -3.19 -8.50
CA LEU A 29 0.41 -2.64 -7.75
C LEU A 29 1.42 -3.75 -7.45
N SER A 30 2.71 -3.42 -7.63
CA SER A 30 3.78 -4.31 -7.20
C SER A 30 3.77 -4.42 -5.67
N ALA A 31 4.44 -5.45 -5.13
CA ALA A 31 4.58 -5.59 -3.68
C ALA A 31 5.20 -4.34 -3.05
N ARG A 32 6.16 -3.72 -3.73
CA ARG A 32 6.80 -2.48 -3.26
C ARG A 32 5.81 -1.33 -3.24
N GLN A 33 5.05 -1.13 -4.32
CA GLN A 33 4.04 -0.08 -4.40
C GLN A 33 2.96 -0.28 -3.34
N LEU A 34 2.50 -1.51 -3.16
CA LEU A 34 1.51 -1.84 -2.13
C LEU A 34 2.04 -1.53 -0.73
N SER A 35 3.29 -1.88 -0.44
CA SER A 35 3.92 -1.60 0.85
C SER A 35 4.00 -0.08 1.12
N ILE A 36 4.37 0.70 0.10
CA ILE A 36 4.42 2.16 0.21
C ILE A 36 3.03 2.72 0.49
N LEU A 37 2.03 2.29 -0.28
CA LEU A 37 0.66 2.75 -0.13
C LEU A 37 0.12 2.46 1.27
N LEU A 38 0.29 1.23 1.75
CA LEU A 38 -0.17 0.84 3.08
C LEU A 38 0.57 1.59 4.18
N THR A 39 1.86 1.85 4.02
CA THR A 39 2.62 2.64 4.99
C THR A 39 2.06 4.06 5.10
N ILE A 40 1.75 4.69 3.97
CA ILE A 40 1.19 6.05 3.95
C ILE A 40 -0.16 6.10 4.67
N TYR A 41 -0.99 5.09 4.49
CA TYR A 41 -2.35 5.10 5.02
C TYR A 41 -2.50 4.51 6.43
N LEU A 42 -1.57 3.64 6.86
CA LEU A 42 -1.69 2.95 8.14
C LEU A 42 -0.73 3.48 9.21
N GLN A 43 0.37 4.09 8.82
CA GLN A 43 1.33 4.64 9.78
C GLN A 43 1.08 6.13 9.99
N PRO A 44 1.41 6.66 11.18
CA PRO A 44 1.22 8.10 11.45
C PRO A 44 2.06 8.97 10.52
N PRO A 45 1.48 10.09 9.99
CA PRO A 45 2.25 11.05 9.24
C PRO A 45 3.24 11.81 10.15
N PRO A 46 4.22 12.53 9.59
CA PRO A 46 4.41 12.79 8.17
C PRO A 46 5.11 11.65 7.43
N HIS A 47 4.87 11.56 6.12
CA HIS A 47 5.55 10.61 5.24
C HIS A 47 6.38 11.39 4.22
N THR A 48 7.64 10.99 4.06
CA THR A 48 8.58 11.64 3.14
C THR A 48 9.22 10.59 2.24
N VAL A 49 9.74 11.03 1.09
CA VAL A 49 10.51 10.13 0.21
C VAL A 49 11.68 9.52 0.97
N ARG A 50 12.40 10.34 1.75
CA ARG A 50 13.53 9.87 2.55
C ARG A 50 13.12 8.82 3.57
N GLY A 51 12.03 9.06 4.30
CA GLY A 51 11.54 8.14 5.32
C GLY A 51 11.09 6.81 4.72
N LEU A 52 10.38 6.85 3.60
CA LEU A 52 9.93 5.64 2.91
C LEU A 52 11.12 4.85 2.35
N ALA A 53 12.11 5.53 1.79
CA ALA A 53 13.32 4.87 1.27
C ALA A 53 14.05 4.13 2.39
N ALA A 54 14.21 4.76 3.55
CA ALA A 54 14.86 4.13 4.71
C ALA A 54 14.06 2.92 5.19
N ARG A 55 12.74 3.04 5.29
CA ARG A 55 11.87 1.96 5.78
C ARG A 55 11.88 0.75 4.85
N LEU A 56 11.86 0.97 3.53
CA LEU A 56 11.86 -0.11 2.56
C LEU A 56 13.26 -0.59 2.20
N LYS A 57 14.30 0.09 2.69
CA LYS A 57 15.70 -0.25 2.40
C LYS A 57 16.00 -0.17 0.91
N VAL A 58 15.51 0.88 0.28
CA VAL A 58 15.71 1.16 -1.15
C VAL A 58 16.21 2.60 -1.32
N THR A 59 16.58 2.97 -2.54
CA THR A 59 17.03 4.32 -2.85
C THR A 59 15.83 5.27 -3.04
N LYS A 60 16.08 6.57 -2.91
CA LYS A 60 15.05 7.58 -3.16
C LYS A 60 14.45 7.51 -4.56
N PRO A 61 15.23 7.33 -5.65
CA PRO A 61 14.64 7.18 -6.98
C PRO A 61 13.63 6.04 -7.10
N VAL A 62 13.85 4.94 -6.39
CA VAL A 62 12.90 3.81 -6.36
C VAL A 62 11.56 4.27 -5.77
N ILE A 63 11.59 5.02 -4.67
CA ILE A 63 10.39 5.56 -4.05
C ILE A 63 9.72 6.58 -4.99
N THR A 64 10.49 7.47 -5.59
CA THR A 64 9.98 8.50 -6.49
C THR A 64 9.23 7.89 -7.67
N ARG A 65 9.77 6.82 -8.28
CA ARG A 65 9.09 6.12 -9.37
C ARG A 65 7.77 5.52 -8.94
N ALA A 66 7.74 4.88 -7.78
CA ALA A 66 6.50 4.32 -7.24
C ALA A 66 5.46 5.42 -6.99
N LEU A 67 5.89 6.55 -6.44
CA LEU A 67 5.01 7.68 -6.19
C LEU A 67 4.54 8.35 -7.48
N ASP A 68 5.36 8.36 -8.53
CA ASP A 68 4.94 8.84 -9.85
C ASP A 68 3.76 8.03 -10.37
N THR A 69 3.86 6.71 -10.30
CA THR A 69 2.79 5.81 -10.72
C THR A 69 1.53 6.01 -9.87
N MET A 70 1.68 6.00 -8.55
CA MET A 70 0.54 6.13 -7.64
C MET A 70 -0.07 7.54 -7.68
N GLY A 71 0.73 8.56 -7.97
CA GLY A 71 0.24 9.92 -8.16
C GLY A 71 -0.63 10.05 -9.42
N LYS A 72 -0.22 9.41 -10.52
CA LYS A 72 -1.03 9.37 -11.75
C LYS A 72 -2.36 8.66 -11.53
N LEU A 73 -2.39 7.67 -10.64
CA LEU A 73 -3.61 6.97 -10.25
C LEU A 73 -4.42 7.73 -9.19
N GLU A 74 -3.91 8.89 -8.76
CA GLU A 74 -4.53 9.75 -7.74
C GLU A 74 -4.66 9.06 -6.36
N LEU A 75 -3.85 8.05 -6.10
CA LEU A 75 -3.86 7.35 -4.82
C LEU A 75 -3.10 8.10 -3.73
N VAL A 76 -2.18 8.96 -4.12
CA VAL A 76 -1.40 9.84 -3.25
C VAL A 76 -1.18 11.17 -3.93
N ALA A 77 -0.84 12.19 -3.14
CA ALA A 77 -0.40 13.50 -3.63
C ALA A 77 0.94 13.82 -3.00
N ARG A 78 1.69 14.72 -3.61
CA ARG A 78 3.01 15.14 -3.13
C ARG A 78 3.06 16.66 -3.06
N ARG A 79 3.76 17.15 -2.04
CA ARG A 79 4.10 18.58 -1.96
C ARG A 79 5.49 18.74 -1.38
N ARG A 80 6.13 19.86 -1.66
CA ARG A 80 7.37 20.19 -0.99
C ARG A 80 7.08 20.67 0.42
N ASP A 81 7.96 20.29 1.35
CA ASP A 81 7.90 20.77 2.71
C ASP A 81 8.34 22.23 2.72
N GLU A 82 7.48 23.13 3.20
CA GLU A 82 7.80 24.56 3.26
C GLU A 82 8.94 24.87 4.22
N ALA A 83 9.07 24.07 5.29
CA ALA A 83 10.13 24.24 6.27
C ALA A 83 11.48 23.76 5.71
N ASP A 84 11.50 22.73 4.87
CA ASP A 84 12.70 22.23 4.22
C ASP A 84 12.35 21.73 2.82
N ARG A 85 12.60 22.57 1.82
CA ARG A 85 12.22 22.31 0.43
C ARG A 85 12.95 21.13 -0.21
N ARG A 86 13.95 20.57 0.46
CA ARG A 86 14.61 19.35 0.01
C ARG A 86 13.77 18.11 0.30
N ASN A 87 12.81 18.21 1.20
CA ASN A 87 11.90 17.12 1.52
C ASN A 87 10.65 17.17 0.66
N VAL A 88 10.23 16.01 0.19
CA VAL A 88 8.94 15.81 -0.47
C VAL A 88 8.05 15.08 0.51
N VAL A 89 6.93 15.70 0.85
CA VAL A 89 5.94 15.16 1.78
C VAL A 89 4.81 14.52 0.98
N ILE A 90 4.42 13.33 1.35
CA ILE A 90 3.36 12.58 0.71
C ILE A 90 2.07 12.75 1.51
N GLN A 91 0.99 13.03 0.81
CA GLN A 91 -0.33 13.24 1.39
C GLN A 91 -1.29 12.18 0.93
N ARG A 92 -2.26 11.87 1.80
CA ARG A 92 -3.36 10.97 1.48
C ARG A 92 -4.38 11.70 0.62
N THR A 93 -5.12 10.92 -0.19
CA THR A 93 -6.24 11.42 -0.99
C THR A 93 -7.50 10.63 -0.64
N ALA A 94 -8.67 11.20 -0.96
CA ALA A 94 -9.92 10.49 -0.75
C ALA A 94 -9.98 9.20 -1.59
N LYS A 95 -9.50 9.27 -2.84
CA LYS A 95 -9.47 8.12 -3.73
C LYS A 95 -8.54 7.02 -3.20
N GLY A 96 -7.38 7.40 -2.67
CA GLY A 96 -6.44 6.47 -2.07
C GLY A 96 -7.01 5.80 -0.81
N ALA A 97 -7.69 6.57 0.03
CA ALA A 97 -8.34 6.03 1.23
C ALA A 97 -9.39 4.97 0.87
N LEU A 98 -10.21 5.22 -0.16
CA LEU A 98 -11.19 4.26 -0.64
C LEU A 98 -10.53 3.01 -1.23
N ALA A 99 -9.42 3.18 -1.95
CA ALA A 99 -8.68 2.04 -2.52
C ALA A 99 -8.11 1.15 -1.41
N VAL A 100 -7.54 1.73 -0.37
CA VAL A 100 -7.00 0.98 0.78
C VAL A 100 -8.12 0.27 1.54
N GLU A 101 -9.24 0.94 1.76
CA GLU A 101 -10.41 0.33 2.39
C GLU A 101 -10.89 -0.89 1.60
N ARG A 102 -10.93 -0.79 0.27
CA ARG A 102 -11.31 -1.91 -0.60
C ARG A 102 -10.35 -3.09 -0.46
N LEU A 103 -9.05 -2.85 -0.33
CA LEU A 103 -8.08 -3.92 -0.08
C LEU A 103 -8.41 -4.68 1.20
N GLY A 104 -8.78 -3.95 2.25
CA GLY A 104 -9.19 -4.56 3.51
C GLY A 104 -10.45 -5.40 3.34
N ASP A 105 -11.44 -4.90 2.61
CA ASP A 105 -12.70 -5.62 2.36
C ASP A 105 -12.45 -6.91 1.56
N VAL A 106 -11.60 -6.86 0.55
CA VAL A 106 -11.24 -8.04 -0.25
C VAL A 106 -10.55 -9.08 0.63
N LEU A 107 -9.60 -8.65 1.45
CA LEU A 107 -8.87 -9.57 2.34
C LEU A 107 -9.83 -10.25 3.33
N ILE A 108 -10.75 -9.50 3.92
CA ILE A 108 -11.76 -10.05 4.83
C ILE A 108 -12.63 -11.08 4.10
N ALA A 109 -13.09 -10.77 2.88
CA ALA A 109 -13.91 -11.67 2.10
C ALA A 109 -13.18 -13.00 1.81
N LYS A 110 -11.90 -12.90 1.42
CA LYS A 110 -11.09 -14.10 1.16
C LYS A 110 -10.82 -14.90 2.43
N ALA A 111 -10.62 -14.23 3.56
CA ALA A 111 -10.45 -14.91 4.84
C ALA A 111 -11.69 -15.71 5.24
N ARG A 112 -12.89 -15.18 4.97
CA ARG A 112 -14.16 -15.86 5.27
C ARG A 112 -14.38 -17.09 4.41
N GLU A 113 -13.77 -17.15 3.24
CA GLU A 113 -13.89 -18.29 2.32
C GLU A 113 -12.94 -19.44 2.66
N LEU A 114 -12.03 -19.24 3.63
CA LEU A 114 -11.06 -20.28 3.97
C LEU A 114 -11.74 -21.52 4.53
N PRO A 115 -11.35 -22.74 4.07
CA PRO A 115 -11.85 -23.97 4.64
C PRO A 115 -11.34 -24.13 6.07
N ARG A 116 -12.17 -24.70 6.91
CA ARG A 116 -11.82 -24.99 8.31
C ARG A 116 -11.02 -26.29 8.42
#